data_5ae582bd540490ae6840de1db67222c1
#
_entry.id   5ae582bd540490ae6840de1db67222c1
#
_cell.length_a   1.000
_cell.length_b   1.000
_cell.length_c   1.000
_cell.angle_alpha   90.00
_cell.angle_beta   90.00
_cell.angle_gamma   90.00
#
_symmetry.space_group_name_H-M   'P 1'
#
loop_
_entity.id
_entity.type
_entity.pdbx_description
1 polymer ?
#
loop_
_entity_poly.entity_id
_entity_poly.type
_entity_poly.pdbx_seq_one_letter_code
_entity_poly.pdbx_strand_id
1 'polypeptide(L)'
;YKNNEISMREFVIFGLESLNITKEEYIKTLQDKVDIDVSFLDFIKSGAEFRIVSAGTRLNIQGTFLKYNIVLENEKIISNDINFEGKKITITNPFLDKEMYYGVDKKEAVKNFKRQGYKVIFVGDGPSDYRAIETADFSFIRKNTRAINFCKENNIKFIFLVYLLPTIQFLGFTLF
;
A
#
# COMPACT_ATOMS: atom_id res chain seq x y z
N TYR A 1 -6.37 -10.09 -16.79
CA TYR A 1 -6.70 -9.70 -15.41
C TYR A 1 -8.22 -9.65 -15.19
N LYS A 2 -8.98 -8.87 -15.98
CA LYS A 2 -10.44 -8.74 -15.79
C LYS A 2 -11.21 -10.06 -16.03
N ASN A 3 -10.67 -10.95 -16.82
CA ASN A 3 -11.26 -12.25 -17.16
C ASN A 3 -10.69 -13.41 -16.33
N ASN A 4 -9.94 -13.12 -15.25
CA ASN A 4 -9.23 -14.11 -14.42
C ASN A 4 -8.19 -14.98 -15.17
N GLU A 5 -7.73 -14.55 -16.32
CA GLU A 5 -6.68 -15.24 -17.09
C GLU A 5 -5.29 -15.08 -16.46
N ILE A 6 -5.04 -13.95 -15.80
CA ILE A 6 -3.82 -13.65 -15.04
C ILE A 6 -4.16 -13.03 -13.68
N SER A 7 -3.34 -13.29 -12.69
CA SER A 7 -3.44 -12.65 -11.37
C SER A 7 -3.07 -11.16 -11.43
N MET A 8 -3.45 -10.39 -10.42
CA MET A 8 -3.02 -9.00 -10.30
C MET A 8 -1.49 -8.89 -10.19
N ARG A 9 -0.87 -9.85 -9.48
CA ARG A 9 0.59 -9.95 -9.37
C ARG A 9 1.25 -10.10 -10.73
N GLU A 10 0.80 -11.07 -11.53
CA GLU A 10 1.34 -11.31 -12.88
C GLU A 10 1.13 -10.11 -13.80
N PHE A 11 -0.03 -9.46 -13.71
CA PHE A 11 -0.31 -8.23 -14.45
C PHE A 11 0.69 -7.11 -14.12
N VAL A 12 0.99 -6.89 -12.82
CA VAL A 12 1.95 -5.87 -12.38
C VAL A 12 3.38 -6.24 -12.82
N ILE A 13 3.78 -7.51 -12.66
CA ILE A 13 5.11 -8.00 -13.07
C ILE A 13 5.28 -7.80 -14.58
N PHE A 14 4.36 -8.31 -15.37
CA PHE A 14 4.41 -8.20 -16.83
C PHE A 14 4.48 -6.74 -17.28
N GLY A 15 3.63 -5.87 -16.71
CA GLY A 15 3.61 -4.45 -17.04
C GLY A 15 4.94 -3.75 -16.72
N LEU A 16 5.55 -4.04 -15.58
CA LEU A 16 6.82 -3.43 -15.19
C LEU A 16 8.02 -4.02 -15.97
N GLU A 17 8.08 -5.33 -16.13
CA GLU A 17 9.18 -6.00 -16.83
C GLU A 17 9.17 -5.73 -18.35
N SER A 18 8.03 -5.31 -18.91
CA SER A 18 7.94 -4.89 -20.33
C SER A 18 8.51 -3.49 -20.59
N LEU A 19 8.77 -2.70 -19.56
CA LEU A 19 9.37 -1.37 -19.69
C LEU A 19 10.84 -1.50 -20.10
N ASN A 20 11.26 -0.65 -21.05
CA ASN A 20 12.65 -0.58 -21.52
C ASN A 20 13.27 0.77 -21.14
N ILE A 21 13.41 1.01 -19.84
CA ILE A 21 13.87 2.28 -19.25
C ILE A 21 14.91 2.01 -18.17
N THR A 22 15.76 3.00 -17.89
CA THR A 22 16.72 2.94 -16.79
C THR A 22 16.04 3.23 -15.45
N LYS A 23 16.74 2.94 -14.36
CA LYS A 23 16.26 3.26 -13.01
C LYS A 23 16.03 4.78 -12.82
N GLU A 24 16.93 5.59 -13.38
CA GLU A 24 16.86 7.06 -13.30
C GLU A 24 15.63 7.59 -14.05
N GLU A 25 15.39 7.09 -15.27
CA GLU A 25 14.21 7.44 -16.06
C GLU A 25 12.91 7.02 -15.35
N TYR A 26 12.93 5.85 -14.70
CA TYR A 26 11.81 5.33 -13.93
C TYR A 26 11.48 6.25 -12.73
N ILE A 27 12.49 6.58 -11.90
CA ILE A 27 12.33 7.48 -10.75
C ILE A 27 11.84 8.86 -11.20
N LYS A 28 12.43 9.40 -12.26
CA LYS A 28 12.01 10.69 -12.82
C LYS A 28 10.54 10.67 -13.23
N THR A 29 10.10 9.59 -13.89
CA THR A 29 8.70 9.42 -14.30
C THR A 29 7.77 9.41 -13.09
N LEU A 30 8.15 8.72 -12.00
CA LEU A 30 7.37 8.73 -10.76
C LEU A 30 7.25 10.13 -10.18
N GLN A 31 8.34 10.87 -10.10
CA GLN A 31 8.35 12.24 -9.58
C GLN A 31 7.52 13.21 -10.45
N ASP A 32 7.54 13.02 -11.77
CA ASP A 32 6.82 13.89 -12.70
C ASP A 32 5.31 13.59 -12.76
N LYS A 33 4.89 12.34 -12.56
CA LYS A 33 3.54 11.87 -12.86
C LYS A 33 2.72 11.40 -11.66
N VAL A 34 3.36 11.15 -10.52
CA VAL A 34 2.69 10.62 -9.33
C VAL A 34 2.70 11.67 -8.22
N ASP A 35 1.52 11.88 -7.63
CA ASP A 35 1.36 12.76 -6.48
C ASP A 35 0.89 11.98 -5.26
N ILE A 36 1.28 12.48 -4.08
CA ILE A 36 0.82 11.99 -2.79
C ILE A 36 -0.32 12.88 -2.30
N ASP A 37 -1.35 12.27 -1.75
CA ASP A 37 -2.44 13.00 -1.10
C ASP A 37 -1.88 13.92 0.01
N VAL A 38 -2.25 15.19 -0.03
CA VAL A 38 -1.74 16.22 0.89
C VAL A 38 -2.03 15.84 2.35
N SER A 39 -3.19 15.24 2.63
CA SER A 39 -3.53 14.82 3.99
C SER A 39 -2.61 13.71 4.51
N PHE A 40 -2.03 12.89 3.63
CA PHE A 40 -1.04 11.90 4.03
C PHE A 40 0.33 12.52 4.31
N LEU A 41 0.72 13.56 3.56
CA LEU A 41 1.93 14.33 3.86
C LEU A 41 1.86 15.01 5.24
N ASP A 42 0.71 15.60 5.56
CA ASP A 42 0.49 16.20 6.87
C ASP A 42 0.46 15.15 8.00
N PHE A 43 -0.11 13.97 7.72
CA PHE A 43 -0.07 12.84 8.63
C PHE A 43 1.37 12.39 8.94
N ILE A 44 2.24 12.29 7.94
CA ILE A 44 3.66 11.95 8.16
C ILE A 44 4.36 12.99 9.04
N LYS A 45 4.10 14.27 8.78
CA LYS A 45 4.67 15.38 9.57
C LYS A 45 4.21 15.38 11.04
N SER A 46 3.08 14.73 11.35
CA SER A 46 2.59 14.62 12.72
C SER A 46 3.45 13.72 13.62
N GLY A 47 4.37 12.95 13.04
CA GLY A 47 5.21 11.99 13.76
C GLY A 47 4.49 10.71 14.19
N ALA A 48 3.28 10.47 13.69
CA ALA A 48 2.54 9.24 13.98
C ALA A 48 3.28 8.01 13.40
N GLU A 49 3.29 6.93 14.16
CA GLU A 49 3.85 5.67 13.69
C GLU A 49 2.95 5.02 12.64
N PHE A 50 3.55 4.58 11.55
CA PHE A 50 2.82 3.93 10.46
C PHE A 50 3.71 2.93 9.70
N ARG A 51 3.04 2.07 8.94
CA ARG A 51 3.67 1.20 7.95
C ARG A 51 2.88 1.30 6.64
N ILE A 52 3.61 1.29 5.52
CA ILE A 52 3.01 1.21 4.19
C ILE A 52 3.04 -0.24 3.75
N VAL A 53 1.88 -0.82 3.49
CA VAL A 53 1.75 -2.19 2.97
C VAL A 53 1.17 -2.11 1.56
N SER A 54 1.97 -2.40 0.55
CA SER A 54 1.62 -2.17 -0.85
C SER A 54 1.89 -3.37 -1.75
N ALA A 55 0.95 -3.67 -2.63
CA ALA A 55 1.15 -4.62 -3.73
C ALA A 55 2.00 -4.04 -4.90
N GLY A 56 2.32 -2.76 -4.86
CA GLY A 56 3.31 -2.13 -5.73
C GLY A 56 4.75 -2.41 -5.29
N THR A 57 5.71 -1.63 -5.79
CA THR A 57 7.12 -1.81 -5.44
C THR A 57 7.62 -0.75 -4.47
N ARG A 58 8.65 -1.10 -3.68
CA ARG A 58 9.34 -0.21 -2.75
C ARG A 58 9.85 1.05 -3.44
N LEU A 59 10.43 0.89 -4.62
CA LEU A 59 10.94 2.02 -5.38
C LEU A 59 9.85 2.99 -5.82
N ASN A 60 8.63 2.50 -6.12
CA ASN A 60 7.49 3.38 -6.44
C ASN A 60 7.18 4.28 -5.24
N ILE A 61 7.15 3.70 -4.06
CA ILE A 61 6.87 4.44 -2.83
C ILE A 61 8.00 5.45 -2.60
N GLN A 62 9.23 4.98 -2.45
CA GLN A 62 10.38 5.83 -2.16
C GLN A 62 10.61 6.91 -3.23
N GLY A 63 10.54 6.54 -4.52
CA GLY A 63 10.72 7.47 -5.64
C GLY A 63 9.67 8.61 -5.65
N THR A 64 8.42 8.27 -5.34
CA THR A 64 7.36 9.28 -5.23
C THR A 64 7.57 10.20 -4.02
N PHE A 65 7.99 9.66 -2.87
CA PHE A 65 8.24 10.46 -1.67
C PHE A 65 9.44 11.40 -1.80
N LEU A 66 10.45 11.07 -2.60
CA LEU A 66 11.59 11.94 -2.87
C LEU A 66 11.18 13.29 -3.49
N LYS A 67 10.10 13.34 -4.27
CA LYS A 67 9.52 14.59 -4.77
C LYS A 67 9.18 15.60 -3.65
N TYR A 68 8.85 15.09 -2.48
CA TYR A 68 8.46 15.88 -1.30
C TYR A 68 9.58 16.01 -0.26
N ASN A 69 10.82 15.62 -0.62
CA ASN A 69 11.97 15.58 0.29
C ASN A 69 11.74 14.68 1.52
N ILE A 70 10.94 13.63 1.37
CA ILE A 70 10.67 12.66 2.42
C ILE A 70 11.43 11.37 2.11
N VAL A 71 12.26 10.93 3.04
CA VAL A 71 12.95 9.64 2.98
C VAL A 71 12.26 8.69 3.95
N LEU A 72 11.70 7.62 3.41
CA LEU A 72 11.09 6.55 4.21
C LEU A 72 12.09 5.43 4.43
N GLU A 73 12.26 5.03 5.68
CA GLU A 73 13.06 3.88 6.08
C GLU A 73 12.47 2.59 5.50
N ASN A 74 13.32 1.63 5.18
CA ASN A 74 12.90 0.37 4.58
C ASN A 74 11.94 -0.42 5.48
N GLU A 75 12.11 -0.32 6.79
CA GLU A 75 11.32 -0.99 7.82
C GLU A 75 9.87 -0.47 7.85
N LYS A 76 9.63 0.72 7.34
CA LYS A 76 8.29 1.30 7.22
C LYS A 76 7.53 0.80 5.98
N ILE A 77 8.18 0.03 5.09
CA ILE A 77 7.60 -0.38 3.81
C ILE A 77 7.60 -1.91 3.68
N ILE A 78 6.42 -2.48 3.58
CA ILE A 78 6.17 -3.89 3.24
C ILE A 78 5.61 -3.91 1.82
N SER A 79 6.43 -4.32 0.85
CA SER A 79 6.08 -4.25 -0.59
C SER A 79 6.93 -5.20 -1.41
N ASN A 80 6.62 -5.30 -2.69
CA ASN A 80 7.51 -5.95 -3.64
C ASN A 80 8.77 -5.12 -3.88
N ASP A 81 9.83 -5.75 -4.37
CA ASP A 81 11.05 -5.06 -4.77
C ASP A 81 11.21 -5.09 -6.30
N ILE A 82 11.83 -4.05 -6.84
CA ILE A 82 12.14 -3.90 -8.26
C ILE A 82 13.65 -3.75 -8.43
N ASN A 83 14.22 -4.52 -9.33
CA ASN A 83 15.66 -4.52 -9.63
C ASN A 83 15.89 -4.11 -11.09
N PHE A 84 16.97 -3.38 -11.33
CA PHE A 84 17.38 -2.90 -12.65
C PHE A 84 18.76 -3.43 -13.01
N GLU A 85 18.86 -4.04 -14.19
CA GLU A 85 20.13 -4.36 -14.87
C GLU A 85 20.14 -3.57 -16.19
N GLY A 86 20.69 -2.35 -16.16
CA GLY A 86 20.55 -1.39 -17.24
C GLY A 86 19.07 -1.03 -17.43
N LYS A 87 18.48 -1.44 -18.56
CA LYS A 87 17.04 -1.23 -18.86
C LYS A 87 16.17 -2.45 -18.58
N LYS A 88 16.77 -3.58 -18.23
CA LYS A 88 16.02 -4.78 -17.86
C LYS A 88 15.50 -4.65 -16.43
N ILE A 89 14.21 -4.89 -16.25
CA ILE A 89 13.53 -4.83 -14.97
C ILE A 89 13.17 -6.25 -14.53
N THR A 90 13.35 -6.54 -13.24
CA THR A 90 12.86 -7.77 -12.58
C THR A 90 12.17 -7.44 -11.26
N ILE A 91 11.11 -8.18 -10.94
CA ILE A 91 10.32 -7.98 -9.73
C ILE A 91 10.50 -9.18 -8.80
N THR A 92 10.72 -8.90 -7.52
CA THR A 92 10.71 -9.91 -6.47
C THR A 92 9.61 -9.64 -5.45
N ASN A 93 9.04 -10.71 -4.88
CA ASN A 93 7.89 -10.64 -3.98
C ASN A 93 8.27 -11.24 -2.61
N PRO A 94 8.99 -10.51 -1.74
CA PRO A 94 9.48 -11.05 -0.46
C PRO A 94 8.35 -11.32 0.56
N PHE A 95 7.19 -10.69 0.36
CA PHE A 95 6.01 -10.84 1.24
C PHE A 95 4.83 -11.47 0.51
N LEU A 96 5.11 -12.44 -0.36
CA LEU A 96 4.14 -13.06 -1.25
C LEU A 96 2.96 -13.65 -0.47
N ASP A 97 1.74 -13.34 -0.89
CA ASP A 97 0.55 -13.97 -0.35
C ASP A 97 0.45 -15.45 -0.79
N LYS A 98 -0.14 -16.29 0.06
CA LYS A 98 -0.22 -17.74 -0.16
C LYS A 98 -0.95 -18.12 -1.44
N GLU A 99 -1.86 -17.27 -1.91
CA GLU A 99 -2.62 -17.48 -3.13
C GLU A 99 -1.89 -16.93 -4.37
N MET A 100 -0.76 -16.24 -4.15
CA MET A 100 0.07 -15.61 -5.18
C MET A 100 -0.70 -14.65 -6.09
N TYR A 101 -1.83 -14.12 -5.61
CA TYR A 101 -2.73 -13.30 -6.44
C TYR A 101 -2.34 -11.81 -6.44
N TYR A 102 -2.06 -11.23 -5.25
CA TYR A 102 -1.76 -9.79 -5.12
C TYR A 102 -0.27 -9.46 -5.02
N GLY A 103 0.57 -10.46 -4.72
CA GLY A 103 2.01 -10.28 -4.58
C GLY A 103 2.48 -9.85 -3.19
N VAL A 104 1.58 -9.34 -2.32
CA VAL A 104 1.87 -9.00 -0.91
C VAL A 104 0.74 -9.46 -0.01
N ASP A 105 1.05 -10.24 1.02
CA ASP A 105 0.09 -10.67 2.02
C ASP A 105 -0.16 -9.56 3.07
N LYS A 106 -1.08 -8.65 2.73
CA LYS A 106 -1.48 -7.56 3.64
C LYS A 106 -2.17 -8.07 4.90
N LYS A 107 -2.88 -9.19 4.84
CA LYS A 107 -3.49 -9.85 6.00
C LYS A 107 -2.43 -10.32 6.98
N GLU A 108 -1.39 -10.97 6.47
CA GLU A 108 -0.31 -11.47 7.33
C GLU A 108 0.48 -10.31 7.95
N ALA A 109 0.69 -9.21 7.22
CA ALA A 109 1.27 -8.00 7.77
C ALA A 109 0.46 -7.49 8.99
N VAL A 110 -0.87 -7.35 8.86
CA VAL A 110 -1.75 -6.95 9.97
C VAL A 110 -1.66 -7.94 11.14
N LYS A 111 -1.72 -9.25 10.86
CA LYS A 111 -1.61 -10.28 11.90
C LYS A 111 -0.27 -10.21 12.64
N ASN A 112 0.81 -9.92 11.92
CA ASN A 112 2.14 -9.82 12.52
C ASN A 112 2.20 -8.69 13.55
N PHE A 113 1.67 -7.51 13.24
CA PHE A 113 1.58 -6.41 14.21
C PHE A 113 0.66 -6.75 15.39
N LYS A 114 -0.47 -7.40 15.15
CA LYS A 114 -1.35 -7.86 16.25
C LYS A 114 -0.66 -8.87 17.17
N ARG A 115 0.15 -9.79 16.63
CA ARG A 115 0.95 -10.73 17.46
C ARG A 115 2.00 -10.02 18.31
N GLN A 116 2.48 -8.86 17.89
CA GLN A 116 3.38 -8.00 18.65
C GLN A 116 2.67 -7.15 19.71
N GLY A 117 1.36 -7.29 19.85
CA GLY A 117 0.55 -6.55 20.84
C GLY A 117 -0.04 -5.23 20.36
N TYR A 118 0.15 -4.85 19.11
CA TYR A 118 -0.40 -3.61 18.57
C TYR A 118 -1.90 -3.70 18.30
N LYS A 119 -2.61 -2.61 18.53
CA LYS A 119 -3.93 -2.35 17.96
C LYS A 119 -3.74 -1.75 16.57
N VAL A 120 -4.23 -2.47 15.57
CA VAL A 120 -3.97 -2.11 14.17
C VAL A 120 -5.16 -1.36 13.57
N ILE A 121 -4.89 -0.15 13.09
CA ILE A 121 -5.77 0.58 12.21
C ILE A 121 -5.30 0.33 10.77
N PHE A 122 -6.19 -0.16 9.93
CA PHE A 122 -5.89 -0.37 8.51
C PHE A 122 -6.62 0.67 7.65
N VAL A 123 -5.89 1.26 6.71
CA VAL A 123 -6.43 2.21 5.73
C VAL A 123 -6.34 1.57 4.36
N GLY A 124 -7.47 1.43 3.66
CA GLY A 124 -7.50 0.76 2.36
C GLY A 124 -8.66 1.23 1.48
N ASP A 125 -8.63 0.81 0.20
CA ASP A 125 -9.60 1.27 -0.80
C ASP A 125 -10.00 0.20 -1.83
N GLY A 126 -9.27 -0.89 -1.94
CA GLY A 126 -9.43 -1.84 -3.04
C GLY A 126 -9.40 -3.32 -2.67
N PRO A 127 -9.55 -4.19 -3.67
CA PRO A 127 -9.64 -5.64 -3.46
C PRO A 127 -8.42 -6.26 -2.77
N SER A 128 -7.21 -5.74 -2.98
CA SER A 128 -6.01 -6.23 -2.30
C SER A 128 -6.00 -5.96 -0.79
N ASP A 129 -6.92 -5.09 -0.31
CA ASP A 129 -7.02 -4.71 1.10
C ASP A 129 -8.05 -5.52 1.87
N TYR A 130 -8.98 -6.20 1.20
CA TYR A 130 -10.14 -6.83 1.82
C TYR A 130 -9.79 -7.70 3.02
N ARG A 131 -8.81 -8.58 2.87
CA ARG A 131 -8.39 -9.48 3.95
C ARG A 131 -7.69 -8.76 5.10
N ALA A 132 -7.00 -7.66 4.83
CA ALA A 132 -6.40 -6.83 5.86
C ALA A 132 -7.49 -6.05 6.62
N ILE A 133 -8.48 -5.51 5.89
CA ILE A 133 -9.66 -4.83 6.46
C ILE A 133 -10.41 -5.75 7.43
N GLU A 134 -10.66 -7.01 7.07
CA GLU A 134 -11.30 -8.01 7.94
C GLU A 134 -10.48 -8.34 9.19
N THR A 135 -9.16 -8.21 9.11
CA THR A 135 -8.24 -8.66 10.17
C THR A 135 -7.87 -7.54 11.15
N ALA A 136 -7.92 -6.30 10.72
CA ALA A 136 -7.58 -5.14 11.53
C ALA A 136 -8.56 -4.92 12.69
N ASP A 137 -8.13 -4.21 13.73
CA ASP A 137 -9.00 -3.83 14.85
C ASP A 137 -9.94 -2.70 14.44
N PHE A 138 -9.48 -1.79 13.58
CA PHE A 138 -10.25 -0.70 13.00
C PHE A 138 -9.90 -0.53 11.53
N SER A 139 -10.89 -0.18 10.71
CA SER A 139 -10.69 0.02 9.27
C SER A 139 -11.23 1.38 8.83
N PHE A 140 -10.37 2.15 8.18
CA PHE A 140 -10.72 3.40 7.52
C PHE A 140 -10.76 3.17 6.01
N ILE A 141 -11.89 3.46 5.41
CA ILE A 141 -12.14 3.17 4.01
C ILE A 141 -12.32 4.48 3.24
N ARG A 142 -11.54 4.66 2.18
CA ARG A 142 -11.63 5.82 1.31
C ARG A 142 -13.02 5.87 0.65
N LYS A 143 -13.64 7.05 0.64
CA LYS A 143 -14.95 7.24 -0.02
C LYS A 143 -14.90 6.88 -1.50
N ASN A 144 -16.03 6.40 -2.01
CA ASN A 144 -16.25 6.06 -3.41
C ASN A 144 -15.32 4.95 -3.94
N THR A 145 -14.92 4.01 -3.08
CA THR A 145 -14.07 2.89 -3.45
C THR A 145 -14.80 1.55 -3.32
N ARG A 146 -14.25 0.50 -3.94
CA ARG A 146 -14.82 -0.85 -3.93
C ARG A 146 -14.86 -1.47 -2.53
N ALA A 147 -13.94 -1.07 -1.64
CA ALA A 147 -13.88 -1.59 -0.29
C ALA A 147 -15.13 -1.25 0.54
N ILE A 148 -15.85 -0.16 0.22
CA ILE A 148 -17.11 0.18 0.90
C ILE A 148 -18.18 -0.90 0.67
N ASN A 149 -18.36 -1.33 -0.59
CA ASN A 149 -19.33 -2.36 -0.91
C ASN A 149 -18.96 -3.68 -0.24
N PHE A 150 -17.69 -4.06 -0.32
CA PHE A 150 -17.17 -5.23 0.38
C PHE A 150 -17.47 -5.21 1.88
N CYS A 151 -17.19 -4.10 2.57
CA CYS A 151 -17.48 -3.99 4.00
C CYS A 151 -18.98 -4.12 4.31
N LYS A 152 -19.85 -3.51 3.51
CA LYS A 152 -21.29 -3.59 3.68
C LYS A 152 -21.82 -5.01 3.49
N GLU A 153 -21.38 -5.68 2.42
CA GLU A 153 -21.78 -7.05 2.07
C GLU A 153 -21.34 -8.08 3.13
N ASN A 154 -20.22 -7.83 3.79
CA ASN A 154 -19.64 -8.72 4.80
C ASN A 154 -19.89 -8.25 6.25
N ASN A 155 -20.73 -7.24 6.47
CA ASN A 155 -21.06 -6.69 7.80
C ASN A 155 -19.82 -6.22 8.59
N ILE A 156 -18.80 -5.73 7.91
CA ILE A 156 -17.58 -5.21 8.53
C ILE A 156 -17.81 -3.75 8.92
N LYS A 157 -17.55 -3.41 10.18
CA LYS A 157 -17.60 -2.02 10.66
C LYS A 157 -16.40 -1.25 10.11
N PHE A 158 -16.65 -0.07 9.57
CA PHE A 158 -15.61 0.81 9.05
C PHE A 158 -15.95 2.28 9.26
N ILE A 159 -14.94 3.13 9.13
CA ILE A 159 -15.07 4.58 9.21
C ILE A 159 -14.69 5.15 7.84
N PHE A 160 -15.47 6.13 7.36
CA PHE A 160 -15.15 6.81 6.12
C PHE A 160 -13.89 7.66 6.28
N LEU A 161 -12.90 7.42 5.45
CA LEU A 161 -11.74 8.29 5.34
C LEU A 161 -12.07 9.44 4.38
N VAL A 162 -12.10 10.67 4.92
CA VAL A 162 -12.22 11.91 4.12
C VAL A 162 -10.87 12.59 4.05
N TYR A 163 -10.25 12.79 5.21
CA TYR A 163 -8.89 13.27 5.38
C TYR A 163 -8.21 12.42 6.46
N LEU A 164 -6.97 12.03 6.24
CA LEU A 164 -6.31 11.08 7.13
C LEU A 164 -6.09 11.66 8.54
N LEU A 165 -5.43 12.81 8.63
CA LEU A 165 -5.02 13.37 9.90
C LEU A 165 -6.18 13.76 10.82
N PRO A 166 -7.16 14.57 10.41
CA PRO A 166 -8.26 14.96 11.31
C PRO A 166 -9.07 13.77 11.80
N THR A 167 -9.30 12.77 10.94
CA THR A 167 -10.09 11.58 11.29
C THR A 167 -9.41 10.76 12.39
N ILE A 168 -8.09 10.60 12.32
CA ILE A 168 -7.33 9.80 13.28
C ILE A 168 -7.16 10.55 14.60
N GLN A 169 -6.85 11.84 14.57
CA GLN A 169 -6.71 12.65 15.78
C GLN A 169 -8.01 12.73 16.58
N PHE A 170 -9.16 12.86 15.89
CA PHE A 170 -10.47 12.92 16.54
C PHE A 170 -10.80 11.64 17.30
N LEU A 171 -10.34 10.50 16.85
CA LEU A 171 -10.59 9.20 17.48
C LEU A 171 -9.58 8.82 18.56
N GLY A 172 -8.54 9.61 18.77
CA GLY A 172 -7.52 9.38 19.79
C GLY A 172 -6.67 8.10 19.56
N PHE A 173 -6.59 7.62 18.31
CA PHE A 173 -5.79 6.46 17.97
C PHE A 173 -4.39 6.86 17.51
N THR A 174 -3.43 6.01 17.86
CA THR A 174 -2.08 6.01 17.25
C THR A 174 -2.05 4.95 16.16
N LEU A 175 -1.60 5.31 14.95
CA LEU A 175 -1.38 4.34 13.88
C LEU A 175 -0.06 3.60 14.10
N PHE A 176 -0.11 2.31 13.98
CA PHE A 176 1.05 1.44 13.97
C PHE A 176 1.17 0.69 12.64
#